data_7fd70e9439e4d766df350fe8679b2791
#
_entry.id   7fd70e9439e4d766df350fe8679b2791
#
_cell.length_a   1.000
_cell.length_b   1.000
_cell.length_c   1.000
_cell.angle_alpha   90.00
_cell.angle_beta   90.00
_cell.angle_gamma   90.00
#
_symmetry.space_group_name_H-M   'P 1'
#
loop_
_entity.id
_entity.type
_entity.pdbx_description
1 polymer ?
#
loop_
_entity_poly.entity_id
_entity_poly.type
_entity_poly.pdbx_seq_one_letter_code
_entity_poly.pdbx_strand_id
1 'polypeptide(L)'
;MKKIILSLFTLFTLSDAGGCVLVQSGDMNVTWKAYKTLAKVGVAGAFTSIKYTPAAKEGANFRELLVGSTVSIDTMQINTNNSTRDETLVKMFFKQLKNTTIEGKIIAMKADKRVKRKPYTGVLDVELNFNDKTLTLPMKYRYENEHFVAEGMLDLFDFAAQDALTSINKSCYDLHKGKTWNDVSIGFATNIKATLCKVELKK
;
A
#
# COMPACT_ATOMS: atom_id res chain seq x y z
N MET A 1 -43.50 -8.72 -61.91
CA MET A 1 -43.57 -8.08 -60.60
C MET A 1 -42.28 -8.38 -59.84
N LYS A 2 -41.30 -7.47 -59.84
CA LYS A 2 -40.00 -7.66 -59.15
C LYS A 2 -40.13 -7.06 -57.76
N LYS A 3 -39.98 -7.87 -56.72
CA LYS A 3 -39.96 -7.44 -55.31
C LYS A 3 -38.54 -6.97 -54.97
N ILE A 4 -38.37 -5.69 -54.66
CA ILE A 4 -37.13 -5.09 -54.15
C ILE A 4 -37.18 -5.26 -52.62
N ILE A 5 -36.27 -6.08 -52.08
CA ILE A 5 -36.04 -6.18 -50.63
C ILE A 5 -35.04 -5.13 -50.26
N LEU A 6 -35.51 -4.10 -49.52
CA LEU A 6 -34.67 -3.02 -48.96
C LEU A 6 -34.10 -3.53 -47.62
N SER A 7 -32.82 -3.91 -47.64
CA SER A 7 -32.11 -4.31 -46.43
C SER A 7 -31.70 -3.08 -45.66
N LEU A 8 -32.31 -2.88 -44.47
CA LEU A 8 -31.99 -1.78 -43.54
C LEU A 8 -30.74 -2.19 -42.74
N PHE A 9 -29.59 -1.70 -43.14
CA PHE A 9 -28.33 -1.84 -42.38
C PHE A 9 -28.35 -0.84 -41.22
N THR A 10 -28.66 -1.29 -40.01
CA THR A 10 -28.49 -0.49 -38.78
C THR A 10 -27.01 -0.42 -38.45
N LEU A 11 -26.40 0.75 -38.70
CA LEU A 11 -25.08 1.06 -38.14
C LEU A 11 -25.18 1.20 -36.62
N PHE A 12 -24.67 0.23 -35.92
CA PHE A 12 -24.35 0.37 -34.48
C PHE A 12 -23.11 1.26 -34.38
N THR A 13 -23.29 2.53 -34.04
CA THR A 13 -22.21 3.40 -33.58
C THR A 13 -21.85 2.98 -32.17
N LEU A 14 -20.73 2.28 -32.00
CA LEU A 14 -20.06 2.13 -30.71
C LEU A 14 -19.62 3.54 -30.30
N SER A 15 -20.35 4.15 -29.38
CA SER A 15 -19.89 5.35 -28.66
C SER A 15 -18.81 4.88 -27.68
N ASP A 16 -17.54 5.07 -28.02
CA ASP A 16 -16.45 5.06 -27.07
C ASP A 16 -16.71 6.18 -26.06
N ALA A 17 -17.27 5.84 -24.91
CA ALA A 17 -17.33 6.75 -23.78
C ALA A 17 -15.89 6.88 -23.27
N GLY A 18 -15.23 7.99 -23.65
CA GLY A 18 -13.91 8.33 -23.15
C GLY A 18 -13.88 8.32 -21.61
N GLY A 19 -13.38 7.25 -21.01
CA GLY A 19 -13.22 7.13 -19.57
C GLY A 19 -11.97 7.85 -19.09
N CYS A 20 -11.98 8.37 -17.86
CA CYS A 20 -10.75 8.84 -17.22
C CYS A 20 -9.84 7.67 -16.92
N VAL A 21 -8.56 7.80 -17.23
CA VAL A 21 -7.51 6.82 -16.91
C VAL A 21 -6.78 7.32 -15.66
N LEU A 22 -6.56 6.41 -14.72
CA LEU A 22 -5.74 6.66 -13.54
C LEU A 22 -4.29 6.29 -13.85
N VAL A 23 -3.36 7.15 -13.46
CA VAL A 23 -1.92 6.96 -13.63
C VAL A 23 -1.23 7.24 -12.31
N GLN A 24 -0.37 6.33 -11.86
CA GLN A 24 0.50 6.59 -10.71
C GLN A 24 1.60 7.58 -11.13
N SER A 25 1.78 8.66 -10.34
CA SER A 25 2.66 9.78 -10.69
C SER A 25 3.70 10.13 -9.63
N GLY A 26 3.80 9.35 -8.59
CA GLY A 26 4.75 9.59 -7.49
C GLY A 26 5.38 8.31 -6.99
N ASP A 27 6.42 8.47 -6.18
CA ASP A 27 7.09 7.37 -5.52
C ASP A 27 6.16 6.68 -4.51
N MET A 28 6.44 5.41 -4.25
CA MET A 28 5.80 4.66 -3.19
C MET A 28 6.52 4.94 -1.87
N ASN A 29 5.83 5.53 -0.91
CA ASN A 29 6.34 5.72 0.44
C ASN A 29 5.73 4.68 1.36
N VAL A 30 6.57 3.97 2.14
CA VAL A 30 6.11 3.01 3.13
C VAL A 30 6.54 3.48 4.51
N THR A 31 5.56 3.58 5.41
CA THR A 31 5.74 4.07 6.79
C THR A 31 5.23 3.04 7.78
N TRP A 32 5.72 3.13 9.00
CA TRP A 32 5.26 2.32 10.12
C TRP A 32 5.17 3.15 11.40
N LYS A 33 4.36 2.68 12.35
CA LYS A 33 4.25 3.22 13.71
C LYS A 33 4.20 2.08 14.70
N ALA A 34 5.25 1.98 15.51
CA ALA A 34 5.32 1.07 16.65
C ALA A 34 4.92 1.80 17.93
N TYR A 35 4.58 1.05 18.96
CA TYR A 35 4.05 1.61 20.21
C TYR A 35 4.86 1.17 21.41
N LYS A 36 5.12 2.12 22.32
CA LYS A 36 5.86 1.91 23.57
C LYS A 36 5.08 2.45 24.76
N THR A 37 5.48 2.05 25.94
CA THR A 37 4.85 2.37 27.24
C THR A 37 3.41 1.85 27.36
N LEU A 38 2.87 1.80 28.56
CA LEU A 38 1.48 1.37 28.80
C LEU A 38 0.46 2.31 28.13
N ALA A 39 0.82 3.59 27.96
CA ALA A 39 -0.02 4.59 27.27
C ALA A 39 -0.03 4.47 25.74
N LYS A 40 0.62 3.43 25.14
CA LYS A 40 0.73 3.27 23.68
C LYS A 40 1.26 4.49 22.95
N VAL A 41 2.33 5.10 23.46
CA VAL A 41 2.98 6.22 22.79
C VAL A 41 3.57 5.75 21.47
N GLY A 42 3.12 6.34 20.36
CA GLY A 42 3.57 5.98 19.01
C GLY A 42 4.95 6.51 18.67
N VAL A 43 5.75 5.68 17.99
CA VAL A 43 7.01 6.05 17.35
C VAL A 43 6.89 5.70 15.88
N ALA A 44 6.90 6.71 15.04
CA ALA A 44 6.79 6.54 13.59
C ALA A 44 8.17 6.51 12.93
N GLY A 45 8.25 5.82 11.81
CA GLY A 45 9.39 5.80 10.92
C GLY A 45 8.98 5.48 9.49
N ALA A 46 9.89 5.65 8.57
CA ALA A 46 9.77 5.29 7.17
C ALA A 46 10.88 4.34 6.76
N PHE A 47 10.62 3.52 5.76
CA PHE A 47 11.68 2.81 5.03
C PHE A 47 12.22 3.72 3.93
N THR A 48 13.52 3.75 3.75
CA THR A 48 14.20 4.62 2.77
C THR A 48 14.72 3.85 1.55
N SER A 49 14.79 2.53 1.62
CA SER A 49 15.15 1.67 0.51
C SER A 49 13.96 0.80 0.10
N ILE A 50 13.21 1.29 -0.87
CA ILE A 50 11.98 0.69 -1.37
C ILE A 50 12.14 0.45 -2.86
N LYS A 51 12.01 -0.81 -3.30
CA LYS A 51 11.91 -1.18 -4.71
C LYS A 51 10.44 -1.50 -5.01
N TYR A 52 9.76 -0.59 -5.67
CA TYR A 52 8.38 -0.76 -6.08
C TYR A 52 8.29 -1.15 -7.56
N THR A 53 7.42 -2.11 -7.87
CA THR A 53 7.12 -2.53 -9.23
C THR A 53 5.60 -2.41 -9.45
N PRO A 54 5.14 -1.43 -10.25
CA PRO A 54 3.72 -1.28 -10.55
C PRO A 54 3.20 -2.44 -11.40
N ALA A 55 1.97 -2.86 -11.17
CA ALA A 55 1.29 -3.88 -11.98
C ALA A 55 0.90 -3.36 -13.37
N ALA A 56 0.51 -2.09 -13.43
CA ALA A 56 0.10 -1.44 -14.67
C ALA A 56 0.59 0.01 -14.70
N LYS A 57 0.81 0.55 -15.90
CA LYS A 57 1.14 1.97 -16.10
C LYS A 57 -0.08 2.87 -15.91
N GLU A 58 -1.25 2.34 -16.28
CA GLU A 58 -2.54 3.03 -16.21
C GLU A 58 -3.67 2.03 -15.98
N GLY A 59 -4.82 2.50 -15.50
CA GLY A 59 -6.00 1.67 -15.27
C GLY A 59 -7.28 2.51 -15.24
N ALA A 60 -8.42 1.92 -15.60
CA ALA A 60 -9.71 2.60 -15.53
C ALA A 60 -10.20 2.82 -14.09
N ASN A 61 -9.60 2.12 -13.13
CA ASN A 61 -9.90 2.22 -11.70
C ASN A 61 -8.68 1.79 -10.86
N PHE A 62 -8.73 2.03 -9.54
CA PHE A 62 -7.63 1.68 -8.64
C PHE A 62 -7.28 0.19 -8.63
N ARG A 63 -8.26 -0.68 -8.81
CA ARG A 63 -8.02 -2.13 -8.85
C ARG A 63 -7.16 -2.52 -10.04
N GLU A 64 -7.48 -2.02 -11.23
CA GLU A 64 -6.70 -2.28 -12.44
C GLU A 64 -5.30 -1.69 -12.36
N LEU A 65 -5.17 -0.52 -11.72
CA LEU A 65 -3.88 0.16 -11.57
C LEU A 65 -2.97 -0.53 -10.55
N LEU A 66 -3.51 -0.97 -9.41
CA LEU A 66 -2.71 -1.33 -8.23
C LEU A 66 -2.64 -2.84 -7.94
N VAL A 67 -3.68 -3.64 -8.29
CA VAL A 67 -3.66 -5.09 -7.98
C VAL A 67 -2.61 -5.80 -8.83
N GLY A 68 -1.72 -6.53 -8.17
CA GLY A 68 -0.55 -7.16 -8.77
C GLY A 68 0.75 -6.36 -8.57
N SER A 69 0.68 -5.10 -8.12
CA SER A 69 1.88 -4.33 -7.76
C SER A 69 2.63 -4.98 -6.61
N THR A 70 3.95 -4.91 -6.67
CA THR A 70 4.84 -5.51 -5.66
C THR A 70 5.79 -4.47 -5.07
N VAL A 71 6.22 -4.72 -3.84
CA VAL A 71 7.23 -3.94 -3.16
C VAL A 71 8.24 -4.87 -2.49
N SER A 72 9.53 -4.50 -2.55
CA SER A 72 10.59 -5.12 -1.76
C SER A 72 11.29 -4.01 -0.98
N ILE A 73 11.46 -4.21 0.32
CA ILE A 73 11.93 -3.20 1.28
C ILE A 73 13.14 -3.76 2.02
N ASP A 74 14.25 -3.02 2.00
CA ASP A 74 15.39 -3.30 2.87
C ASP A 74 15.14 -2.67 4.24
N THR A 75 14.93 -3.52 5.26
CA THR A 75 14.65 -3.09 6.63
C THR A 75 15.86 -2.48 7.36
N MET A 76 17.05 -2.60 6.77
CA MET A 76 18.25 -1.98 7.31
C MET A 76 18.32 -0.47 7.01
N GLN A 77 17.46 0.01 6.11
CA GLN A 77 17.41 1.40 5.64
C GLN A 77 16.11 2.06 6.14
N ILE A 78 16.17 2.63 7.34
CA ILE A 78 15.04 3.29 7.99
C ILE A 78 15.37 4.71 8.36
N ASN A 79 14.33 5.52 8.56
CA ASN A 79 14.44 6.89 9.08
C ASN A 79 13.29 7.18 10.05
N THR A 80 13.64 7.47 11.30
CA THR A 80 12.72 7.92 12.34
C THR A 80 12.97 9.38 12.73
N ASN A 81 13.81 10.09 11.97
CA ASN A 81 14.35 11.42 12.31
C ASN A 81 15.17 11.42 13.61
N ASN A 82 15.81 10.29 13.93
CA ASN A 82 16.71 10.14 15.08
C ASN A 82 17.69 8.99 14.81
N SER A 83 18.93 9.31 14.45
CA SER A 83 19.95 8.34 14.04
C SER A 83 20.26 7.29 15.11
N THR A 84 20.36 7.69 16.37
CA THR A 84 20.61 6.76 17.48
C THR A 84 19.48 5.74 17.62
N ARG A 85 18.23 6.17 17.43
CA ARG A 85 17.08 5.27 17.42
C ARG A 85 17.09 4.34 16.20
N ASP A 86 17.46 4.86 15.03
CA ASP A 86 17.56 4.08 13.80
C ASP A 86 18.60 2.97 13.95
N GLU A 87 19.79 3.28 14.44
CA GLU A 87 20.84 2.30 14.75
C GLU A 87 20.37 1.23 15.75
N THR A 88 19.67 1.66 16.82
CA THR A 88 19.11 0.74 17.82
C THR A 88 18.06 -0.19 17.22
N LEU A 89 17.13 0.33 16.43
CA LEU A 89 16.11 -0.47 15.75
C LEU A 89 16.73 -1.47 14.77
N VAL A 90 17.68 -1.03 13.97
CA VAL A 90 18.41 -1.90 13.05
C VAL A 90 19.12 -3.01 13.82
N LYS A 91 19.88 -2.70 14.85
CA LYS A 91 20.69 -3.67 15.60
C LYS A 91 19.86 -4.61 16.46
N MET A 92 18.84 -4.08 17.17
CA MET A 92 18.16 -4.79 18.24
C MET A 92 16.80 -5.34 17.82
N PHE A 93 16.29 -4.96 16.63
CA PHE A 93 15.05 -5.50 16.10
C PHE A 93 15.26 -6.15 14.72
N PHE A 94 15.59 -5.39 13.68
CA PHE A 94 15.63 -5.92 12.32
C PHE A 94 16.70 -6.99 12.11
N LYS A 95 17.88 -6.86 12.71
CA LYS A 95 18.93 -7.90 12.67
C LYS A 95 18.61 -9.17 13.49
N GLN A 96 17.57 -9.14 14.29
CA GLN A 96 17.10 -10.32 15.04
C GLN A 96 16.07 -11.15 14.25
N LEU A 97 15.63 -10.64 13.10
CA LEU A 97 14.73 -11.35 12.20
C LEU A 97 15.51 -12.36 11.35
N LYS A 98 14.81 -13.33 10.79
CA LYS A 98 15.40 -14.36 9.92
C LYS A 98 15.94 -13.79 8.61
N ASN A 99 15.31 -12.74 8.11
CA ASN A 99 15.77 -12.00 6.95
C ASN A 99 15.54 -10.49 7.15
N THR A 100 16.21 -9.67 6.35
CA THR A 100 16.16 -8.20 6.41
C THR A 100 15.30 -7.59 5.31
N THR A 101 14.55 -8.41 4.59
CA THR A 101 13.70 -7.95 3.49
C THR A 101 12.24 -8.16 3.86
N ILE A 102 11.41 -7.15 3.60
CA ILE A 102 9.95 -7.27 3.61
C ILE A 102 9.48 -7.24 2.16
N GLU A 103 8.62 -8.18 1.79
CA GLU A 103 8.00 -8.20 0.47
C GLU A 103 6.49 -8.07 0.60
N GLY A 104 5.89 -7.26 -0.27
CA GLY A 104 4.46 -7.04 -0.30
C GLY A 104 3.92 -7.12 -1.72
N LYS A 105 2.70 -7.66 -1.87
CA LYS A 105 1.96 -7.70 -3.13
C LYS A 105 0.51 -7.34 -2.89
N ILE A 106 -0.01 -6.37 -3.60
CA ILE A 106 -1.46 -6.08 -3.57
C ILE A 106 -2.18 -7.19 -4.34
N ILE A 107 -2.98 -8.02 -3.63
CA ILE A 107 -3.64 -9.19 -4.21
C ILE A 107 -5.13 -8.98 -4.48
N ALA A 108 -5.77 -8.07 -3.75
CA ALA A 108 -7.17 -7.76 -3.93
C ALA A 108 -7.47 -6.31 -3.57
N MET A 109 -8.57 -5.78 -4.12
CA MET A 109 -9.04 -4.43 -3.80
C MET A 109 -10.55 -4.36 -3.97
N LYS A 110 -11.24 -3.77 -2.99
CA LYS A 110 -12.68 -3.54 -2.98
C LYS A 110 -12.98 -2.10 -2.59
N ALA A 111 -13.64 -1.38 -3.48
CA ALA A 111 -14.08 -0.01 -3.22
C ALA A 111 -15.38 0.00 -2.42
N ASP A 112 -15.53 1.00 -1.55
CA ASP A 112 -16.78 1.32 -0.90
C ASP A 112 -17.76 1.97 -1.88
N LYS A 113 -19.04 2.00 -1.51
CA LYS A 113 -20.05 2.72 -2.27
C LYS A 113 -19.69 4.20 -2.38
N ARG A 114 -19.65 4.71 -3.61
CA ARG A 114 -19.30 6.11 -3.88
C ARG A 114 -20.29 7.07 -3.25
N VAL A 115 -19.78 8.01 -2.47
CA VAL A 115 -20.56 9.13 -1.91
C VAL A 115 -20.05 10.42 -2.57
N LYS A 116 -20.98 11.21 -3.12
CA LYS A 116 -20.64 12.48 -3.81
C LYS A 116 -19.91 13.43 -2.85
N ARG A 117 -18.84 14.05 -3.32
CA ARG A 117 -18.00 15.01 -2.56
C ARG A 117 -17.29 14.42 -1.33
N LYS A 118 -17.22 13.12 -1.21
CA LYS A 118 -16.41 12.44 -0.19
C LYS A 118 -15.20 11.77 -0.85
N PRO A 119 -14.11 11.53 -0.11
CA PRO A 119 -12.98 10.75 -0.60
C PRO A 119 -13.43 9.38 -1.14
N TYR A 120 -12.66 8.79 -2.03
CA TYR A 120 -12.81 7.39 -2.36
C TYR A 120 -12.18 6.57 -1.23
N THR A 121 -12.90 5.57 -0.76
CA THR A 121 -12.45 4.66 0.30
C THR A 121 -12.71 3.21 -0.09
N GLY A 122 -12.12 2.31 0.66
CA GLY A 122 -12.32 0.88 0.53
C GLY A 122 -11.26 0.09 1.29
N VAL A 123 -11.16 -1.17 0.95
CA VAL A 123 -10.19 -2.11 1.53
C VAL A 123 -9.36 -2.71 0.39
N LEU A 124 -8.09 -2.93 0.65
CA LEU A 124 -7.20 -3.74 -0.18
C LEU A 124 -6.50 -4.78 0.69
N ASP A 125 -6.16 -5.90 0.09
CA ASP A 125 -5.43 -6.98 0.74
C ASP A 125 -4.01 -7.01 0.19
N VAL A 126 -3.04 -6.99 1.11
CA VAL A 126 -1.62 -7.15 0.80
C VAL A 126 -1.17 -8.52 1.27
N GLU A 127 -0.68 -9.35 0.36
CA GLU A 127 0.13 -10.52 0.71
C GLU A 127 1.50 -10.00 1.17
N LEU A 128 1.77 -10.15 2.46
CA LEU A 128 2.96 -9.63 3.12
C LEU A 128 3.86 -10.78 3.56
N ASN A 129 5.10 -10.82 3.04
CA ASN A 129 6.15 -11.70 3.54
C ASN A 129 7.05 -10.87 4.47
N PHE A 130 7.08 -11.26 5.74
CA PHE A 130 7.91 -10.67 6.76
C PHE A 130 8.42 -11.76 7.69
N ASN A 131 9.72 -11.76 7.99
CA ASN A 131 10.37 -12.75 8.85
C ASN A 131 10.09 -14.22 8.43
N ASP A 132 10.12 -14.52 7.11
CA ASP A 132 9.80 -15.83 6.50
C ASP A 132 8.36 -16.32 6.77
N LYS A 133 7.45 -15.42 7.09
CA LYS A 133 6.03 -15.69 7.20
C LYS A 133 5.27 -14.87 6.17
N THR A 134 4.38 -15.54 5.44
CA THR A 134 3.52 -14.88 4.46
C THR A 134 2.09 -14.88 4.96
N LEU A 135 1.51 -13.70 5.14
CA LEU A 135 0.13 -13.51 5.60
C LEU A 135 -0.56 -12.45 4.76
N THR A 136 -1.88 -12.53 4.70
CA THR A 136 -2.70 -11.47 4.09
C THR A 136 -3.01 -10.39 5.13
N LEU A 137 -2.60 -9.17 4.82
CA LEU A 137 -2.86 -7.99 5.65
C LEU A 137 -3.95 -7.13 4.99
N PRO A 138 -5.14 -7.03 5.59
CA PRO A 138 -6.16 -6.11 5.12
C PRO A 138 -5.78 -4.67 5.49
N MET A 139 -5.88 -3.76 4.52
CA MET A 139 -5.59 -2.34 4.69
C MET A 139 -6.76 -1.50 4.22
N LYS A 140 -7.13 -0.47 4.97
CA LYS A 140 -8.12 0.53 4.54
C LYS A 140 -7.42 1.59 3.70
N TYR A 141 -7.98 1.91 2.54
CA TYR A 141 -7.45 2.99 1.72
C TYR A 141 -8.38 4.19 1.65
N ARG A 142 -7.76 5.34 1.41
CA ARG A 142 -8.39 6.62 1.13
C ARG A 142 -7.68 7.29 -0.04
N TYR A 143 -8.47 7.83 -0.96
CA TYR A 143 -7.96 8.65 -2.06
C TYR A 143 -8.71 9.98 -2.14
N GLU A 144 -7.97 11.06 -2.11
CA GLU A 144 -8.46 12.43 -2.16
C GLU A 144 -7.34 13.34 -2.69
N ASN A 145 -7.68 14.30 -3.56
CA ASN A 145 -6.74 15.29 -4.08
C ASN A 145 -5.46 14.65 -4.67
N GLU A 146 -5.64 13.64 -5.52
CA GLU A 146 -4.54 12.86 -6.12
C GLU A 146 -3.69 12.06 -5.14
N HIS A 147 -4.00 12.07 -3.87
CA HIS A 147 -3.25 11.38 -2.82
C HIS A 147 -3.94 10.07 -2.45
N PHE A 148 -3.24 8.96 -2.66
CA PHE A 148 -3.68 7.62 -2.28
C PHE A 148 -2.89 7.17 -1.05
N VAL A 149 -3.60 6.80 0.01
CA VAL A 149 -3.03 6.29 1.26
C VAL A 149 -3.74 5.01 1.63
N ALA A 150 -2.99 4.01 2.08
CA ALA A 150 -3.54 2.80 2.67
C ALA A 150 -2.87 2.51 4.01
N GLU A 151 -3.65 2.07 4.99
CA GLU A 151 -3.19 1.80 6.34
C GLU A 151 -3.78 0.49 6.86
N GLY A 152 -2.96 -0.29 7.56
CA GLY A 152 -3.31 -1.53 8.23
C GLY A 152 -2.55 -1.68 9.53
N MET A 153 -2.86 -2.76 10.24
CA MET A 153 -2.16 -3.11 11.49
C MET A 153 -1.73 -4.57 11.42
N LEU A 154 -0.48 -4.85 11.72
CA LEU A 154 0.04 -6.19 11.85
C LEU A 154 0.38 -6.50 13.31
N ASP A 155 0.31 -7.76 13.69
CA ASP A 155 0.84 -8.28 14.94
C ASP A 155 2.19 -8.96 14.66
N LEU A 156 3.24 -8.54 15.36
CA LEU A 156 4.58 -9.11 15.22
C LEU A 156 4.64 -10.60 15.59
N PHE A 157 3.71 -11.07 16.44
CA PHE A 157 3.65 -12.47 16.84
C PHE A 157 3.16 -13.37 15.70
N ASP A 158 2.25 -12.88 14.86
CA ASP A 158 1.80 -13.61 13.68
C ASP A 158 2.96 -13.89 12.71
N PHE A 159 3.96 -13.01 12.70
CA PHE A 159 5.18 -13.12 11.90
C PHE A 159 6.37 -13.75 12.66
N ALA A 160 6.11 -14.40 13.78
CA ALA A 160 7.15 -15.05 14.60
C ALA A 160 8.32 -14.11 14.98
N ALA A 161 8.05 -12.83 15.22
CA ALA A 161 9.04 -11.80 15.55
C ALA A 161 9.15 -11.53 17.07
N GLN A 162 8.78 -12.49 17.92
CA GLN A 162 8.80 -12.39 19.39
C GLN A 162 10.20 -12.10 19.93
N ASP A 163 11.22 -12.77 19.38
CA ASP A 163 12.60 -12.62 19.82
C ASP A 163 13.14 -11.22 19.50
N ALA A 164 12.82 -10.71 18.30
CA ALA A 164 13.16 -9.34 17.90
C ALA A 164 12.47 -8.32 18.80
N LEU A 165 11.17 -8.52 19.11
CA LEU A 165 10.42 -7.64 20.02
C LEU A 165 11.00 -7.69 21.44
N THR A 166 11.39 -8.86 21.93
CA THR A 166 12.03 -9.05 23.24
C THR A 166 13.37 -8.34 23.30
N SER A 167 14.19 -8.47 22.25
CA SER A 167 15.50 -7.82 22.13
C SER A 167 15.40 -6.31 22.21
N ILE A 168 14.53 -5.68 21.39
CA ILE A 168 14.36 -4.22 21.42
C ILE A 168 13.74 -3.74 22.73
N ASN A 169 12.79 -4.48 23.31
CA ASN A 169 12.19 -4.12 24.59
C ASN A 169 13.24 -4.14 25.71
N LYS A 170 14.11 -5.14 25.76
CA LYS A 170 15.21 -5.24 26.72
C LYS A 170 16.19 -4.08 26.56
N SER A 171 16.57 -3.73 25.34
CA SER A 171 17.54 -2.68 25.05
C SER A 171 17.02 -1.27 25.36
N CYS A 172 15.72 -1.08 25.31
CA CYS A 172 15.05 0.20 25.54
C CYS A 172 14.16 0.16 26.80
N TYR A 173 14.41 -0.77 27.74
CA TYR A 173 13.53 -1.01 28.88
C TYR A 173 13.17 0.26 29.65
N ASP A 174 14.17 1.03 30.04
CA ASP A 174 13.96 2.28 30.81
C ASP A 174 13.24 3.35 29.99
N LEU A 175 13.59 3.48 28.69
CA LEU A 175 12.95 4.44 27.77
C LEU A 175 11.49 4.08 27.47
N HIS A 176 11.17 2.78 27.49
CA HIS A 176 9.83 2.27 27.19
C HIS A 176 9.00 1.98 28.45
N LYS A 177 9.56 2.23 29.65
CA LYS A 177 8.94 1.88 30.93
C LYS A 177 8.51 0.41 30.97
N GLY A 178 9.37 -0.47 30.46
CA GLY A 178 9.18 -1.92 30.44
C GLY A 178 8.18 -2.44 29.40
N LYS A 179 7.64 -1.60 28.49
CA LYS A 179 6.63 -2.07 27.53
C LYS A 179 6.93 -1.62 26.10
N THR A 180 7.07 -2.61 25.21
CA THR A 180 6.99 -2.45 23.75
C THR A 180 5.83 -3.33 23.26
N TRP A 181 4.95 -2.77 22.45
CA TRP A 181 3.77 -3.47 21.96
C TRP A 181 4.08 -4.28 20.70
N ASN A 182 3.35 -5.37 20.51
CA ASN A 182 3.48 -6.28 19.36
C ASN A 182 2.69 -5.78 18.13
N ASP A 183 1.68 -4.96 18.32
CA ASP A 183 0.92 -4.35 17.23
C ASP A 183 1.69 -3.17 16.60
N VAL A 184 1.77 -3.15 15.28
CA VAL A 184 2.45 -2.12 14.49
C VAL A 184 1.50 -1.66 13.39
N SER A 185 1.24 -0.35 13.34
CA SER A 185 0.56 0.22 12.17
C SER A 185 1.54 0.29 11.01
N ILE A 186 1.10 -0.11 9.84
CA ILE A 186 1.86 0.02 8.59
C ILE A 186 1.02 0.75 7.56
N GLY A 187 1.65 1.59 6.76
CA GLY A 187 0.97 2.34 5.72
C GLY A 187 1.84 2.54 4.50
N PHE A 188 1.19 2.78 3.38
CA PHE A 188 1.85 3.28 2.20
C PHE A 188 1.08 4.43 1.56
N ALA A 189 1.79 5.29 0.86
CA ALA A 189 1.22 6.42 0.16
C ALA A 189 1.88 6.60 -1.22
N THR A 190 1.10 7.04 -2.19
CA THR A 190 1.56 7.43 -3.52
C THR A 190 0.60 8.46 -4.13
N ASN A 191 1.01 9.14 -5.19
CA ASN A 191 0.14 10.02 -5.93
C ASN A 191 -0.44 9.29 -7.15
N ILE A 192 -1.74 9.48 -7.40
CA ILE A 192 -2.44 8.93 -8.55
C ILE A 192 -3.22 10.07 -9.21
N LYS A 193 -2.96 10.32 -10.49
CA LYS A 193 -3.64 11.34 -11.28
C LYS A 193 -4.71 10.71 -12.16
N ALA A 194 -5.84 11.43 -12.31
CA ALA A 194 -6.81 11.12 -13.33
C ALA A 194 -6.45 11.93 -14.59
N THR A 195 -6.19 11.25 -15.69
CA THR A 195 -5.96 11.86 -16.99
C THR A 195 -7.16 11.62 -17.89
N LEU A 196 -7.55 12.64 -18.68
CA LEU A 196 -8.59 12.48 -19.69
C LEU A 196 -8.04 11.62 -20.82
N CYS A 197 -8.80 10.61 -21.24
CA CYS A 197 -8.50 9.88 -22.47
C CYS A 197 -8.51 10.89 -23.64
N LYS A 198 -7.46 10.90 -24.45
CA LYS A 198 -7.46 11.61 -25.72
C LYS A 198 -8.55 10.97 -26.59
N VAL A 199 -9.62 11.71 -26.83
CA VAL A 199 -10.58 11.37 -27.88
C VAL A 199 -9.85 11.60 -29.19
N GLU A 200 -9.39 10.55 -29.86
CA GLU A 200 -8.96 10.66 -31.26
C GLU A 200 -10.21 10.96 -32.09
N LEU A 201 -10.40 12.21 -32.42
CA LEU A 201 -11.37 12.61 -33.46
C LEU A 201 -10.84 12.02 -34.77
N LYS A 202 -11.41 10.90 -35.20
CA LYS A 202 -11.23 10.42 -36.57
C LYS A 202 -11.76 11.52 -37.51
N LYS A 203 -10.83 12.12 -38.28
CA LYS A 203 -11.15 12.98 -39.41
C LYS A 203 -11.74 12.18 -40.56
#